data_7755ee62bb85efe5a6bcd0f91526880e
#
_entry.id   7755ee62bb85efe5a6bcd0f91526880e
#
_cell.length_a   1.000
_cell.length_b   1.000
_cell.length_c   1.000
_cell.angle_alpha   90.00
_cell.angle_beta   90.00
_cell.angle_gamma   90.00
#
_symmetry.space_group_name_H-M   'P 1'
#
loop_
_entity.id
_entity.type
_entity.pdbx_description
1 polymer ?
#
loop_
_entity_poly.entity_id
_entity_poly.type
_entity_poly.pdbx_seq_one_letter_code
_entity_poly.pdbx_strand_id
1 'polypeptide(L)'
;MNTLDGKVALVTGAGRGIGRAVAELLAEEGAAVVVNDLGTALSGEGADISVAQQVVDAIRAAGGRAVANTESVADYAAAGRMVEQALDEFGRLDIVVNVAGILRDRMIFNMTEEEWDAVIAVHLNGTFNTSRHACALFRERKTGG
;
A
#
# COMPACT_ATOMS: atom_id res chain seq x y z
N MET A 1 -17.22 16.04 2.81
CA MET A 1 -16.32 17.20 3.08
C MET A 1 -14.96 16.80 2.56
N ASN A 2 -14.39 17.49 1.61
CA ASN A 2 -13.12 17.12 0.97
C ASN A 2 -11.92 17.56 1.84
N THR A 3 -11.74 16.94 2.98
CA THR A 3 -10.69 17.31 3.95
C THR A 3 -9.27 17.00 3.46
N LEU A 4 -9.15 16.14 2.46
CA LEU A 4 -7.87 15.70 1.88
C LEU A 4 -7.70 16.17 0.42
N ASP A 5 -8.43 17.19 0.01
CA ASP A 5 -8.29 17.71 -1.35
C ASP A 5 -6.85 18.15 -1.63
N GLY A 6 -6.31 17.75 -2.79
CA GLY A 6 -4.91 17.97 -3.17
C GLY A 6 -3.87 17.13 -2.45
N LYS A 7 -4.25 16.23 -1.54
CA LYS A 7 -3.35 15.26 -0.92
C LYS A 7 -3.20 14.00 -1.75
N VAL A 8 -2.10 13.28 -1.54
CA VAL A 8 -1.81 12.00 -2.19
C VAL A 8 -1.47 10.96 -1.12
N ALA A 9 -2.12 9.80 -1.21
CA ALA A 9 -1.93 8.68 -0.31
C ALA A 9 -1.41 7.45 -1.04
N LEU A 10 -0.50 6.72 -0.39
CA LEU A 10 -0.14 5.35 -0.72
C LEU A 10 -0.77 4.43 0.33
N VAL A 11 -1.58 3.48 -0.09
CA VAL A 11 -2.17 2.47 0.80
C VAL A 11 -1.71 1.10 0.34
N THR A 12 -0.98 0.39 1.21
CA THR A 12 -0.53 -0.98 0.94
C THR A 12 -1.57 -1.99 1.43
N GLY A 13 -1.65 -3.14 0.77
CA GLY A 13 -2.70 -4.12 1.07
C GLY A 13 -4.12 -3.58 0.82
N ALA A 14 -4.25 -2.72 -0.18
CA ALA A 14 -5.46 -1.94 -0.41
C ALA A 14 -6.49 -2.61 -1.32
N GLY A 15 -6.26 -3.85 -1.73
CA GLY A 15 -7.15 -4.57 -2.64
C GLY A 15 -8.40 -5.15 -1.97
N ARG A 16 -8.36 -5.35 -0.65
CA ARG A 16 -9.41 -6.03 0.12
C ARG A 16 -9.53 -5.47 1.53
N GLY A 17 -10.64 -5.77 2.19
CA GLY A 17 -10.85 -5.55 3.62
C GLY A 17 -10.56 -4.13 4.08
N ILE A 18 -9.79 -4.01 5.15
CA ILE A 18 -9.48 -2.72 5.79
C ILE A 18 -8.75 -1.78 4.83
N GLY A 19 -7.74 -2.29 4.12
CA GLY A 19 -6.96 -1.46 3.18
C GLY A 19 -7.81 -0.88 2.05
N ARG A 20 -8.72 -1.67 1.50
CA ARG A 20 -9.68 -1.20 0.49
C ARG A 20 -10.60 -0.11 1.05
N ALA A 21 -11.20 -0.33 2.21
CA ALA A 21 -12.08 0.66 2.84
C ALA A 21 -11.35 1.98 3.13
N VAL A 22 -10.09 1.91 3.58
CA VAL A 22 -9.25 3.09 3.79
C VAL A 22 -8.97 3.81 2.47
N ALA A 23 -8.59 3.09 1.42
CA ALA A 23 -8.30 3.68 0.11
C ALA A 23 -9.53 4.39 -0.50
N GLU A 24 -10.69 3.74 -0.43
CA GLU A 24 -11.96 4.30 -0.90
C GLU A 24 -12.34 5.56 -0.09
N LEU A 25 -12.24 5.54 1.24
CA LEU A 25 -12.55 6.69 2.08
C LEU A 25 -11.58 7.86 1.85
N LEU A 26 -10.28 7.61 1.73
CA LEU A 26 -9.31 8.67 1.43
C LEU A 26 -9.62 9.35 0.08
N ALA A 27 -10.02 8.54 -0.92
CA ALA A 27 -10.42 9.07 -2.22
C ALA A 27 -11.73 9.86 -2.15
N GLU A 28 -12.71 9.41 -1.37
CA GLU A 28 -13.97 10.13 -1.13
C GLU A 28 -13.72 11.49 -0.45
N GLU A 29 -12.73 11.57 0.44
CA GLU A 29 -12.30 12.82 1.08
C GLU A 29 -11.38 13.69 0.21
N GLY A 30 -11.18 13.33 -1.06
CA GLY A 30 -10.50 14.15 -2.07
C GLY A 30 -9.05 13.81 -2.35
N ALA A 31 -8.46 12.84 -1.65
CA ALA A 31 -7.08 12.42 -1.93
C ALA A 31 -6.97 11.67 -3.28
N ALA A 32 -5.83 11.79 -3.93
CA ALA A 32 -5.43 10.84 -4.95
C ALA A 32 -4.74 9.63 -4.30
N VAL A 33 -5.01 8.41 -4.75
CA VAL A 33 -4.58 7.20 -4.05
C VAL A 33 -3.78 6.27 -4.96
N VAL A 34 -2.59 5.90 -4.51
CA VAL A 34 -1.88 4.72 -5.04
C VAL A 34 -2.38 3.51 -4.27
N VAL A 35 -3.12 2.65 -4.95
CA VAL A 35 -3.70 1.42 -4.42
C VAL A 35 -2.70 0.29 -4.66
N ASN A 36 -1.93 -0.07 -3.63
CA ASN A 36 -0.99 -1.17 -3.72
C ASN A 36 -1.61 -2.45 -3.19
N ASP A 37 -1.56 -3.50 -3.97
CA ASP A 37 -1.85 -4.87 -3.55
C ASP A 37 -1.17 -5.85 -4.50
N LEU A 38 -0.40 -6.80 -3.95
CA LEU A 38 0.23 -7.86 -4.73
C LEU A 38 -0.80 -8.89 -5.24
N GLY A 39 -2.02 -8.90 -4.66
CA GLY A 39 -3.08 -9.83 -5.02
C GLY A 39 -2.83 -11.24 -4.51
N THR A 40 -2.05 -11.40 -3.45
CA THR A 40 -1.82 -12.71 -2.82
C THR A 40 -3.05 -13.19 -2.05
N ALA A 41 -3.14 -14.50 -1.82
CA ALA A 41 -4.02 -15.06 -0.81
C ALA A 41 -3.60 -14.58 0.61
N LEU A 42 -4.42 -14.82 1.64
CA LEU A 42 -4.07 -14.49 3.03
C LEU A 42 -2.77 -15.15 3.50
N SER A 43 -2.42 -16.31 2.94
CA SER A 43 -1.14 -16.99 3.17
C SER A 43 0.07 -16.30 2.57
N GLY A 44 -0.12 -15.33 1.68
CA GLY A 44 0.94 -14.66 0.92
C GLY A 44 1.34 -15.38 -0.36
N GLU A 45 0.54 -16.36 -0.80
CA GLU A 45 0.80 -17.13 -2.03
C GLU A 45 0.04 -16.56 -3.22
N GLY A 46 0.64 -16.70 -4.40
CA GLY A 46 0.07 -16.24 -5.67
C GLY A 46 0.21 -14.73 -5.87
N ALA A 47 -0.31 -14.27 -6.98
CA ALA A 47 -0.44 -12.85 -7.30
C ALA A 47 -1.59 -12.66 -8.30
N ASP A 48 -2.42 -11.63 -8.09
CA ASP A 48 -3.52 -11.26 -8.98
C ASP A 48 -3.56 -9.74 -9.13
N ILE A 49 -3.10 -9.25 -10.27
CA ILE A 49 -3.03 -7.83 -10.58
C ILE A 49 -4.42 -7.18 -10.68
N SER A 50 -5.48 -7.98 -10.87
CA SER A 50 -6.85 -7.45 -10.95
C SER A 50 -7.36 -6.93 -9.62
N VAL A 51 -6.81 -7.40 -8.50
CA VAL A 51 -7.28 -7.04 -7.15
C VAL A 51 -7.11 -5.55 -6.87
N ALA A 52 -5.93 -4.99 -7.13
CA ALA A 52 -5.69 -3.55 -7.01
C ALA A 52 -6.49 -2.75 -8.04
N GLN A 53 -6.57 -3.25 -9.28
CA GLN A 53 -7.25 -2.56 -10.36
C GLN A 53 -8.76 -2.43 -10.12
N GLN A 54 -9.41 -3.44 -9.54
CA GLN A 54 -10.83 -3.37 -9.18
C GLN A 54 -11.13 -2.22 -8.21
N VAL A 55 -10.25 -1.98 -7.23
CA VAL A 55 -10.40 -0.85 -6.29
C VAL A 55 -10.18 0.49 -7.00
N VAL A 56 -9.19 0.57 -7.86
CA VAL A 56 -8.95 1.76 -8.69
C VAL A 56 -10.16 2.09 -9.56
N ASP A 57 -10.74 1.09 -10.20
CA ASP A 57 -11.92 1.26 -11.05
C ASP A 57 -13.15 1.75 -10.23
N ALA A 58 -13.33 1.21 -9.03
CA ALA A 58 -14.39 1.65 -8.11
C ALA A 58 -14.20 3.10 -7.66
N ILE A 59 -12.98 3.48 -7.28
CA ILE A 59 -12.65 4.87 -6.90
C ILE A 59 -12.89 5.83 -8.08
N ARG A 60 -12.44 5.47 -9.27
CA ARG A 60 -12.62 6.31 -10.48
C ARG A 60 -14.09 6.41 -10.88
N ALA A 61 -14.86 5.34 -10.77
CA ALA A 61 -16.29 5.36 -11.02
C ALA A 61 -17.07 6.29 -10.06
N ALA A 62 -16.56 6.45 -8.83
CA ALA A 62 -17.08 7.40 -7.84
C ALA A 62 -16.57 8.84 -8.04
N GLY A 63 -15.76 9.12 -9.08
CA GLY A 63 -15.20 10.42 -9.37
C GLY A 63 -13.88 10.74 -8.70
N GLY A 64 -13.29 9.79 -7.97
CA GLY A 64 -11.98 9.93 -7.33
C GLY A 64 -10.80 9.69 -8.29
N ARG A 65 -9.59 9.86 -7.77
CA ARG A 65 -8.33 9.66 -8.51
C ARG A 65 -7.54 8.52 -7.87
N ALA A 66 -7.23 7.49 -8.64
CA ALA A 66 -6.43 6.38 -8.16
C ALA A 66 -5.62 5.72 -9.26
N VAL A 67 -4.51 5.09 -8.89
CA VAL A 67 -3.69 4.23 -9.74
C VAL A 67 -3.34 2.95 -9.01
N ALA A 68 -3.20 1.85 -9.76
CA ALA A 68 -2.84 0.56 -9.20
C ALA A 68 -1.32 0.40 -9.10
N ASN A 69 -0.88 -0.29 -8.07
CA ASN A 69 0.47 -0.79 -7.90
C ASN A 69 0.42 -2.24 -7.44
N THR A 70 1.22 -3.11 -8.03
CA THR A 70 1.21 -4.56 -7.76
C THR A 70 2.55 -5.08 -7.27
N GLU A 71 3.41 -4.20 -6.78
CA GLU A 71 4.72 -4.58 -6.26
C GLU A 71 4.67 -5.05 -4.80
N SER A 72 5.69 -5.81 -4.40
CA SER A 72 5.78 -6.35 -3.05
C SER A 72 6.38 -5.32 -2.08
N VAL A 73 5.72 -5.12 -0.93
CA VAL A 73 6.26 -4.31 0.16
C VAL A 73 7.51 -4.92 0.80
N ALA A 74 7.68 -6.24 0.69
CA ALA A 74 8.84 -6.95 1.23
C ALA A 74 10.14 -6.66 0.46
N ASP A 75 10.04 -6.12 -0.74
CA ASP A 75 11.18 -5.69 -1.55
C ASP A 75 11.44 -4.20 -1.32
N TYR A 76 12.62 -3.86 -0.81
CA TYR A 76 13.00 -2.48 -0.49
C TYR A 76 13.00 -1.56 -1.73
N ALA A 77 13.53 -2.04 -2.86
CA ALA A 77 13.56 -1.26 -4.09
C ALA A 77 12.15 -1.07 -4.68
N ALA A 78 11.30 -2.11 -4.61
CA ALA A 78 9.91 -2.02 -5.03
C ALA A 78 9.12 -0.99 -4.20
N ALA A 79 9.34 -0.95 -2.88
CA ALA A 79 8.74 0.06 -2.02
C ALA A 79 9.16 1.50 -2.42
N GLY A 80 10.41 1.68 -2.85
CA GLY A 80 10.87 2.95 -3.43
C GLY A 80 10.10 3.31 -4.70
N ARG A 81 9.89 2.37 -5.61
CA ARG A 81 9.11 2.60 -6.84
C ARG A 81 7.64 2.92 -6.57
N MET A 82 7.03 2.42 -5.48
CA MET A 82 5.68 2.83 -5.06
C MET A 82 5.63 4.33 -4.74
N VAL A 83 6.63 4.84 -4.04
CA VAL A 83 6.75 6.26 -3.72
C VAL A 83 7.01 7.08 -4.98
N GLU A 84 7.90 6.62 -5.87
CA GLU A 84 8.16 7.25 -7.17
C GLU A 84 6.90 7.30 -8.03
N GLN A 85 6.09 6.23 -8.05
CA GLN A 85 4.82 6.23 -8.80
C GLN A 85 3.86 7.31 -8.29
N ALA A 86 3.76 7.53 -6.97
CA ALA A 86 2.95 8.61 -6.43
C ALA A 86 3.42 9.99 -6.93
N LEU A 87 4.74 10.19 -7.01
CA LEU A 87 5.32 11.42 -7.54
C LEU A 87 5.07 11.59 -9.04
N ASP A 88 5.25 10.53 -9.82
CA ASP A 88 5.08 10.56 -11.28
C ASP A 88 3.62 10.80 -11.68
N GLU A 89 2.68 10.14 -10.98
CA GLU A 89 1.25 10.23 -11.31
C GLU A 89 0.57 11.48 -10.72
N PHE A 90 0.98 11.91 -9.54
CA PHE A 90 0.28 12.94 -8.78
C PHE A 90 1.16 14.10 -8.30
N GLY A 91 2.47 14.02 -8.50
CA GLY A 91 3.43 15.09 -8.19
C GLY A 91 3.83 15.20 -6.72
N ARG A 92 3.21 14.44 -5.81
CA ARG A 92 3.48 14.48 -4.36
C ARG A 92 3.12 13.17 -3.67
N LEU A 93 3.51 13.04 -2.41
CA LEU A 93 3.04 12.04 -1.48
C LEU A 93 2.92 12.69 -0.10
N ASP A 94 1.80 12.49 0.58
CA ASP A 94 1.51 13.11 1.89
C ASP A 94 1.20 12.05 2.96
N ILE A 95 0.63 10.91 2.56
CA ILE A 95 0.09 9.91 3.47
C ILE A 95 0.56 8.53 3.04
N VAL A 96 1.06 7.74 3.99
CA VAL A 96 1.30 6.31 3.80
C VAL A 96 0.52 5.52 4.83
N VAL A 97 -0.25 4.54 4.37
CA VAL A 97 -1.01 3.64 5.24
C VAL A 97 -0.54 2.20 4.99
N ASN A 98 0.14 1.63 5.96
CA ASN A 98 0.71 0.29 5.90
C ASN A 98 -0.31 -0.73 6.41
N VAL A 99 -1.05 -1.35 5.49
CA VAL A 99 -2.04 -2.40 5.82
C VAL A 99 -1.61 -3.76 5.29
N ALA A 100 -0.69 -3.82 4.32
CA ALA A 100 -0.21 -5.08 3.77
C ALA A 100 0.24 -6.06 4.86
N GLY A 101 -0.27 -7.26 4.81
CA GLY A 101 0.03 -8.31 5.76
C GLY A 101 -0.37 -9.67 5.23
N ILE A 102 0.28 -10.71 5.73
CA ILE A 102 -0.05 -12.11 5.46
C ILE A 102 -0.19 -12.87 6.76
N LEU A 103 -0.86 -14.00 6.69
CA LEU A 103 -1.08 -14.89 7.83
C LEU A 103 -0.46 -16.26 7.56
N ARG A 104 0.40 -16.71 8.46
CA ARG A 104 0.98 -18.06 8.51
C ARG A 104 0.65 -18.66 9.87
N ASP A 105 -0.59 -19.10 10.03
CA ASP A 105 -1.09 -19.61 11.32
C ASP A 105 -0.65 -21.05 11.54
N ARG A 106 0.21 -21.22 12.56
CA ARG A 106 0.74 -22.52 12.97
C ARG A 106 1.19 -22.48 14.42
N MET A 107 1.05 -23.62 15.11
CA MET A 107 1.61 -23.77 16.45
C MET A 107 3.12 -23.59 16.41
N ILE A 108 3.67 -22.82 17.34
CA ILE A 108 5.09 -22.39 17.32
C ILE A 108 6.08 -23.57 17.20
N PHE A 109 5.80 -24.70 17.85
CA PHE A 109 6.67 -25.87 17.80
C PHE A 109 6.63 -26.63 16.45
N ASN A 110 5.70 -26.29 15.56
CA ASN A 110 5.57 -26.84 14.21
C ASN A 110 5.87 -25.79 13.13
N MET A 111 6.07 -24.52 13.51
CA MET A 111 6.30 -23.42 12.57
C MET A 111 7.69 -23.56 11.94
N THR A 112 7.75 -23.41 10.62
CA THR A 112 9.03 -23.39 9.91
C THR A 112 9.65 -21.99 9.94
N GLU A 113 10.97 -21.92 9.72
CA GLU A 113 11.69 -20.65 9.58
C GLU A 113 11.12 -19.83 8.40
N GLU A 114 10.80 -20.48 7.28
CA GLU A 114 10.21 -19.82 6.10
C GLU A 114 8.82 -19.20 6.39
N GLU A 115 8.00 -19.89 7.18
CA GLU A 115 6.69 -19.34 7.61
C GLU A 115 6.87 -18.10 8.49
N TRP A 116 7.82 -18.13 9.41
CA TRP A 116 8.17 -16.98 10.24
C TRP A 116 8.73 -15.82 9.40
N ASP A 117 9.74 -16.10 8.59
CA ASP A 117 10.43 -15.09 7.78
C ASP A 117 9.49 -14.40 6.79
N ALA A 118 8.56 -15.14 6.19
CA ALA A 118 7.56 -14.58 5.29
C ALA A 118 6.68 -13.52 5.98
N VAL A 119 6.24 -13.78 7.20
CA VAL A 119 5.43 -12.83 7.99
C VAL A 119 6.26 -11.60 8.37
N ILE A 120 7.49 -11.80 8.85
CA ILE A 120 8.41 -10.69 9.17
C ILE A 120 8.72 -9.84 7.94
N ALA A 121 8.97 -10.46 6.79
CA ALA A 121 9.28 -9.75 5.55
C ALA A 121 8.14 -8.80 5.12
N VAL A 122 6.89 -9.23 5.24
CA VAL A 122 5.75 -8.40 4.85
C VAL A 122 5.39 -7.38 5.93
N HIS A 123 5.20 -7.80 7.16
CA HIS A 123 4.71 -6.91 8.23
C HIS A 123 5.79 -5.95 8.73
N LEU A 124 6.96 -6.45 9.10
CA LEU A 124 8.00 -5.64 9.71
C LEU A 124 8.83 -4.93 8.64
N ASN A 125 9.44 -5.68 7.74
CA ASN A 125 10.28 -5.10 6.70
C ASN A 125 9.45 -4.28 5.70
N GLY A 126 8.25 -4.74 5.34
CA GLY A 126 7.37 -4.00 4.45
C GLY A 126 6.95 -2.64 5.01
N THR A 127 6.60 -2.57 6.28
CA THR A 127 6.30 -1.30 6.96
C THR A 127 7.54 -0.39 7.01
N PHE A 128 8.71 -0.94 7.33
CA PHE A 128 9.96 -0.19 7.28
C PHE A 128 10.27 0.32 5.87
N ASN A 129 10.18 -0.52 4.86
CA ASN A 129 10.55 -0.19 3.49
C ASN A 129 9.76 1.00 2.95
N THR A 130 8.44 0.96 3.03
CA THR A 130 7.58 2.05 2.57
C THR A 130 7.77 3.31 3.40
N SER A 131 7.81 3.18 4.72
CA SER A 131 8.00 4.32 5.64
C SER A 131 9.36 4.98 5.46
N ARG A 132 10.43 4.20 5.25
CA ARG A 132 11.77 4.72 5.04
C ARG A 132 11.85 5.61 3.80
N HIS A 133 11.29 5.16 2.67
CA HIS A 133 11.27 5.94 1.43
C HIS A 133 10.37 7.18 1.56
N ALA A 134 9.19 7.04 2.13
CA ALA A 134 8.27 8.16 2.32
C ALA A 134 8.84 9.22 3.27
N CYS A 135 9.41 8.83 4.41
CA CYS A 135 9.98 9.77 5.38
C CYS A 135 11.20 10.52 4.79
N ALA A 136 12.00 9.88 3.96
CA ALA A 136 13.08 10.56 3.25
C ALA A 136 12.56 11.67 2.34
N LEU A 137 11.48 11.37 1.58
CA LEU A 137 10.80 12.34 0.72
C LEU A 137 10.19 13.50 1.53
N PHE A 138 9.46 13.20 2.60
CA PHE A 138 8.82 14.21 3.46
C PHE A 138 9.85 15.17 4.04
N ARG A 139 10.99 14.65 4.50
CA ARG A 139 12.11 15.45 5.02
C ARG A 139 12.73 16.34 3.96
N GLU A 140 12.99 15.81 2.76
CA GLU A 140 13.57 16.53 1.65
C GLU A 140 12.67 17.68 1.19
N ARG A 141 11.39 17.40 1.01
CA ARG A 141 10.40 18.38 0.50
C ARG A 141 9.89 19.34 1.58
N LYS A 142 10.10 19.04 2.85
CA LYS A 142 9.60 19.82 4.01
C LYS A 142 8.09 20.07 3.97
N THR A 143 7.36 19.12 3.41
CA THR A 143 5.89 19.22 3.27
C THR A 143 5.13 18.62 4.47
N GLY A 144 5.85 17.95 5.37
CA GLY A 144 5.22 17.08 6.36
C GLY A 144 4.66 15.79 5.75
N GLY A 145 4.14 14.90 6.56
CA GLY A 145 3.54 13.63 6.18
C GLY A 145 2.94 12.94 7.40
#